data_dcbf393b64b666455cfda841ab8a34bc
#
_entry.id   dcbf393b64b666455cfda841ab8a34bc
#
_cell.length_a   1.000
_cell.length_b   1.000
_cell.length_c   1.000
_cell.angle_alpha   90.00
_cell.angle_beta   90.00
_cell.angle_gamma   90.00
#
_symmetry.space_group_name_H-M   'P 1'
#
loop_
_entity.id
_entity.type
_entity.pdbx_description
1 polymer ?
#
loop_
_entity_poly.entity_id
_entity_poly.type
_entity_poly.pdbx_seq_one_letter_code
_entity_poly.pdbx_strand_id
1 'polypeptide(L)'
;MIRKVLAPVFFLILLSGHVGSPGVIFEGLLGPYRVLAIINPPDVVPGTATVTVIIPEHPESINLEARPVYWSAGLKGTPKADPLFPVPGELGKYEGELWFMEGGTSSVQLIMTVGGETFEAIIPVMAVPTAQKDMPFELGLVLALLGILLVVLMVTIVASAMSDSISEPGVQRTAKSQKKKQLGIIAGTLVMLLILWGGKSWWDAESNQYRNYLFEPLSGISTFESGPDGDFLHLSIEPLKSTQGRVTRKISFIVPDHGKLMHMFLIRKGDLDVFAHLHPERLDTLNFRVKLPPLPSGDYHVFADITRYTGFAETIVSELNIPESANFRLATNETVILNRDDTYTFSNPVSNKVVTLDGDIMICGKPGIKTDLPGGYSAVWETETGKFEAGKLYNLDFALFDQEGEPALLEPYLGMMGHAVVLKHDGTVYIHLHPTGNYSMGSQQMLLDRFTSGKIGFTDIPQSQSFQDSIDQVVAFLDALPDVERDSLLMGNMVHYNWQNPEHEEHSMVSFPYAFPEKGDYRIWIQVKIGGKIVNGAFDVEVE
;
A
#
# COMPACT_ATOMS: atom_id res chain seq x y z
N MET A 1 38.85 -25.21 35.01
CA MET A 1 39.10 -24.48 33.76
C MET A 1 37.88 -24.70 32.85
N ILE A 2 36.85 -23.86 32.99
CA ILE A 2 35.62 -23.97 32.22
C ILE A 2 35.68 -22.89 31.13
N ARG A 3 35.86 -23.31 29.88
CA ARG A 3 35.77 -22.45 28.69
C ARG A 3 34.30 -22.12 28.43
N LYS A 4 33.93 -20.86 28.63
CA LYS A 4 32.66 -20.30 28.15
C LYS A 4 32.73 -20.18 26.62
N VAL A 5 31.95 -20.98 25.93
CA VAL A 5 31.68 -20.81 24.50
C VAL A 5 30.53 -19.78 24.42
N LEU A 6 30.83 -18.54 24.06
CA LEU A 6 29.85 -17.56 23.61
C LEU A 6 29.54 -17.89 22.13
N ALA A 7 28.38 -18.41 21.87
CA ALA A 7 27.80 -18.45 20.54
C ALA A 7 27.30 -17.03 20.19
N PRO A 8 27.68 -16.45 19.04
CA PRO A 8 27.04 -15.22 18.59
C PRO A 8 25.61 -15.55 18.15
N VAL A 9 24.64 -14.96 18.85
CA VAL A 9 23.24 -14.91 18.38
C VAL A 9 23.25 -13.96 17.19
N PHE A 10 23.20 -14.49 15.98
CA PHE A 10 22.91 -13.74 14.76
C PHE A 10 21.45 -13.30 14.87
N PHE A 11 21.23 -12.04 15.18
CA PHE A 11 19.94 -11.39 15.00
C PHE A 11 19.74 -11.24 13.47
N LEU A 12 18.99 -12.16 12.87
CA LEU A 12 18.40 -11.94 11.56
C LEU A 12 17.38 -10.80 11.74
N ILE A 13 17.79 -9.58 11.42
CA ILE A 13 16.85 -8.50 11.16
C ILE A 13 16.19 -8.88 9.84
N LEU A 14 14.98 -9.43 9.92
CA LEU A 14 14.07 -9.50 8.79
C LEU A 14 13.75 -8.05 8.44
N LEU A 15 14.44 -7.49 7.46
CA LEU A 15 14.05 -6.27 6.78
C LEU A 15 12.72 -6.61 6.09
N SER A 16 11.62 -6.26 6.71
CA SER A 16 10.32 -6.26 6.07
C SER A 16 10.37 -5.13 5.03
N GLY A 17 10.58 -5.49 3.76
CA GLY A 17 10.47 -4.56 2.66
C GLY A 17 9.05 -3.97 2.63
N HIS A 18 8.94 -2.68 2.42
CA HIS A 18 7.67 -2.00 2.23
C HIS A 18 7.28 -2.08 0.75
N VAL A 19 6.43 -3.05 0.42
CA VAL A 19 5.72 -3.06 -0.86
C VAL A 19 4.43 -2.26 -0.65
N GLY A 20 4.30 -1.16 -1.36
CA GLY A 20 3.26 -0.16 -1.15
C GLY A 20 3.75 1.04 -0.33
N SER A 21 2.95 2.12 -0.33
CA SER A 21 3.23 3.31 0.49
C SER A 21 2.78 3.11 1.93
N PRO A 22 3.50 3.63 2.93
CA PRO A 22 3.05 3.63 4.32
C PRO A 22 1.76 4.45 4.52
N GLY A 23 1.46 5.41 3.60
CA GLY A 23 0.27 6.23 3.60
C GLY A 23 -0.38 6.32 2.23
N VAL A 24 -1.64 6.75 2.22
CA VAL A 24 -2.38 7.04 0.99
C VAL A 24 -2.24 8.51 0.67
N ILE A 25 -1.86 8.79 -0.57
CA ILE A 25 -1.82 10.14 -1.13
C ILE A 25 -2.93 10.24 -2.16
N PHE A 26 -3.76 11.26 -2.02
CA PHE A 26 -4.85 11.60 -2.93
C PHE A 26 -4.64 13.01 -3.45
N GLU A 27 -4.66 13.17 -4.76
CA GLU A 27 -4.73 14.46 -5.42
C GLU A 27 -5.98 14.53 -6.31
N GLY A 28 -6.78 15.59 -6.13
CA GLY A 28 -8.02 15.73 -6.87
C GLY A 28 -8.75 17.02 -6.57
N LEU A 29 -9.97 17.15 -7.10
CA LEU A 29 -10.82 18.32 -6.90
C LEU A 29 -11.91 18.04 -5.85
N LEU A 30 -12.09 18.94 -4.90
CA LEU A 30 -13.30 19.05 -4.09
C LEU A 30 -14.06 20.31 -4.53
N GLY A 31 -15.09 20.11 -5.33
CA GLY A 31 -15.72 21.22 -6.04
C GLY A 31 -14.71 21.91 -6.97
N PRO A 32 -14.55 23.24 -6.88
CA PRO A 32 -13.58 23.96 -7.71
C PRO A 32 -12.13 23.96 -7.14
N TYR A 33 -11.91 23.41 -5.93
CA TYR A 33 -10.64 23.51 -5.22
C TYR A 33 -9.76 22.29 -5.44
N ARG A 34 -8.50 22.51 -5.82
CA ARG A 34 -7.49 21.44 -5.84
C ARG A 34 -7.12 21.06 -4.41
N VAL A 35 -7.15 19.78 -4.12
CA VAL A 35 -6.88 19.24 -2.78
C VAL A 35 -5.86 18.12 -2.88
N LEU A 36 -4.85 18.18 -2.03
CA LEU A 36 -3.89 17.11 -1.81
C LEU A 36 -4.09 16.59 -0.39
N ALA A 37 -4.45 15.32 -0.24
CA ALA A 37 -4.64 14.69 1.05
C ALA A 37 -3.64 13.54 1.27
N ILE A 38 -3.08 13.49 2.48
CA ILE A 38 -2.20 12.41 2.92
C ILE A 38 -2.85 11.75 4.12
N ILE A 39 -3.06 10.44 4.04
CA ILE A 39 -3.68 9.65 5.09
C ILE A 39 -2.72 8.54 5.49
N ASN A 40 -2.23 8.60 6.73
CA ASN A 40 -1.38 7.56 7.28
C ASN A 40 -2.21 6.66 8.20
N PRO A 41 -2.61 5.46 7.75
CA PRO A 41 -3.37 4.52 8.57
C PRO A 41 -2.53 4.03 9.76
N PRO A 42 -3.16 3.58 10.86
CA PRO A 42 -2.43 3.05 11.99
C PRO A 42 -1.85 1.66 11.70
N ASP A 43 -0.63 1.38 12.17
CA ASP A 43 0.00 0.05 12.11
C ASP A 43 -0.70 -0.98 13.02
N VAL A 44 -1.41 -0.51 14.03
CA VAL A 44 -2.17 -1.32 14.98
C VAL A 44 -3.64 -0.91 14.91
N VAL A 45 -4.51 -1.87 14.59
CA VAL A 45 -5.96 -1.62 14.53
C VAL A 45 -6.66 -2.38 15.66
N PRO A 46 -7.49 -1.70 16.47
CA PRO A 46 -7.89 -0.28 16.46
C PRO A 46 -6.75 0.69 16.74
N GLY A 47 -6.79 1.86 16.08
CA GLY A 47 -5.75 2.89 16.23
C GLY A 47 -6.11 4.19 15.53
N THR A 48 -5.27 5.22 15.69
CA THR A 48 -5.44 6.53 15.08
C THR A 48 -4.66 6.65 13.77
N ALA A 49 -5.35 7.09 12.71
CA ALA A 49 -4.74 7.55 11.46
C ALA A 49 -4.52 9.05 11.54
N THR A 50 -3.45 9.55 10.94
CA THR A 50 -3.25 10.98 10.72
C THR A 50 -3.75 11.36 9.33
N VAL A 51 -4.44 12.48 9.24
CA VAL A 51 -4.93 13.06 7.99
C VAL A 51 -4.37 14.46 7.85
N THR A 52 -3.62 14.68 6.77
CA THR A 52 -3.12 16.01 6.39
C THR A 52 -3.77 16.38 5.06
N VAL A 53 -4.32 17.58 4.97
CA VAL A 53 -4.95 18.11 3.76
C VAL A 53 -4.31 19.43 3.41
N ILE A 54 -3.91 19.58 2.15
CA ILE A 54 -3.32 20.80 1.61
C ILE A 54 -4.24 21.32 0.50
N ILE A 55 -4.64 22.59 0.62
CA ILE A 55 -5.49 23.30 -0.35
C ILE A 55 -4.71 24.57 -0.75
N PRO A 56 -3.99 24.54 -1.89
CA PRO A 56 -3.13 25.67 -2.29
C PRO A 56 -3.91 26.97 -2.46
N GLU A 57 -5.07 26.89 -3.12
CA GLU A 57 -5.99 28.01 -3.35
C GLU A 57 -7.10 28.01 -2.30
N HIS A 58 -6.73 28.19 -1.03
CA HIS A 58 -7.68 28.10 0.08
C HIS A 58 -8.59 29.34 0.14
N PRO A 59 -9.92 29.18 0.24
CA PRO A 59 -10.85 30.28 0.51
C PRO A 59 -10.71 30.78 1.96
N GLU A 60 -11.12 32.03 2.21
CA GLU A 60 -10.97 32.69 3.53
C GLU A 60 -11.69 31.96 4.68
N SER A 61 -12.72 31.15 4.38
CA SER A 61 -13.50 30.41 5.39
C SER A 61 -13.82 29.01 4.88
N ILE A 62 -13.09 28.04 5.40
CA ILE A 62 -13.29 26.59 5.12
C ILE A 62 -13.67 25.89 6.42
N ASN A 63 -14.71 25.05 6.39
CA ASN A 63 -14.89 23.98 7.36
C ASN A 63 -14.50 22.66 6.69
N LEU A 64 -13.47 22.00 7.23
CA LEU A 64 -12.94 20.76 6.73
C LEU A 64 -13.09 19.68 7.79
N GLU A 65 -13.78 18.61 7.44
CA GLU A 65 -14.06 17.49 8.31
C GLU A 65 -13.71 16.18 7.59
N ALA A 66 -13.37 15.15 8.35
CA ALA A 66 -13.09 13.82 7.81
C ALA A 66 -13.67 12.73 8.72
N ARG A 67 -13.97 11.56 8.15
CA ARG A 67 -14.39 10.37 8.90
C ARG A 67 -14.00 9.09 8.20
N PRO A 68 -13.70 8.00 8.95
CA PRO A 68 -13.50 6.70 8.35
C PRO A 68 -14.84 6.10 7.91
N VAL A 69 -14.86 5.46 6.74
CA VAL A 69 -16.00 4.72 6.23
C VAL A 69 -15.55 3.31 5.91
N TYR A 70 -16.12 2.32 6.60
CA TYR A 70 -15.77 0.92 6.42
C TYR A 70 -16.62 0.26 5.35
N TRP A 71 -16.02 -0.60 4.54
CA TRP A 71 -16.75 -1.40 3.56
C TRP A 71 -17.92 -2.17 4.19
N SER A 72 -17.67 -2.77 5.35
CA SER A 72 -18.64 -3.58 6.09
C SER A 72 -19.91 -2.80 6.45
N ALA A 73 -19.73 -1.56 6.93
CA ALA A 73 -20.80 -0.73 7.47
C ALA A 73 -21.44 0.21 6.43
N GLY A 74 -20.70 0.63 5.42
CA GLY A 74 -21.12 1.65 4.46
C GLY A 74 -21.37 3.00 5.13
N LEU A 75 -21.90 3.98 4.39
CA LEU A 75 -22.16 5.34 4.91
C LEU A 75 -23.09 5.40 6.12
N LYS A 76 -24.06 4.49 6.23
CA LYS A 76 -25.02 4.46 7.35
C LYS A 76 -24.42 4.03 8.68
N GLY A 77 -23.31 3.29 8.66
CA GLY A 77 -22.59 2.83 9.85
C GLY A 77 -21.40 3.69 10.22
N THR A 78 -21.22 4.84 9.56
CA THR A 78 -20.07 5.72 9.84
C THR A 78 -20.25 6.52 11.12
N PRO A 79 -19.15 6.84 11.82
CA PRO A 79 -19.17 7.81 12.92
C PRO A 79 -19.47 9.23 12.40
N LYS A 80 -19.70 10.15 13.34
CA LYS A 80 -19.71 11.57 13.03
C LYS A 80 -18.32 11.98 12.51
N ALA A 81 -18.31 12.91 11.54
CA ALA A 81 -17.06 13.46 11.03
C ALA A 81 -16.33 14.29 12.11
N ASP A 82 -15.02 14.15 12.14
CA ASP A 82 -14.12 14.89 13.01
C ASP A 82 -13.54 16.09 12.26
N PRO A 83 -13.39 17.26 12.91
CA PRO A 83 -12.83 18.45 12.27
C PRO A 83 -11.34 18.30 12.02
N LEU A 84 -10.86 18.82 10.87
CA LEU A 84 -9.46 19.04 10.61
C LEU A 84 -9.11 20.50 10.93
N PHE A 85 -8.00 20.72 11.59
CA PHE A 85 -7.59 22.03 12.08
C PHE A 85 -6.47 22.64 11.23
N PRO A 86 -6.48 23.97 11.00
CA PRO A 86 -5.39 24.62 10.29
C PRO A 86 -4.08 24.52 11.07
N VAL A 87 -3.01 24.24 10.37
CA VAL A 87 -1.66 24.14 10.95
C VAL A 87 -1.08 25.55 11.12
N PRO A 88 -0.68 25.94 12.34
CA PRO A 88 -0.14 27.27 12.57
C PRO A 88 1.11 27.58 11.75
N GLY A 89 1.07 28.64 10.95
CA GLY A 89 2.20 29.07 10.10
C GLY A 89 2.28 28.41 8.73
N GLU A 90 1.41 27.44 8.42
CA GLU A 90 1.32 26.79 7.11
C GLU A 90 -0.04 27.07 6.47
N LEU A 91 -0.06 28.03 5.54
CA LEU A 91 -1.28 28.47 4.88
C LEU A 91 -1.87 27.35 4.01
N GLY A 92 -3.18 27.12 4.11
CA GLY A 92 -3.88 26.09 3.33
C GLY A 92 -3.64 24.65 3.81
N LYS A 93 -2.89 24.43 4.87
CA LYS A 93 -2.64 23.11 5.44
C LYS A 93 -3.52 22.85 6.66
N TYR A 94 -4.16 21.69 6.69
CA TYR A 94 -5.06 21.21 7.74
C TYR A 94 -4.61 19.84 8.21
N GLU A 95 -4.72 19.56 9.51
CA GLU A 95 -4.38 18.27 10.09
C GLU A 95 -5.42 17.82 11.11
N GLY A 96 -5.58 16.50 11.24
CA GLY A 96 -6.42 15.86 12.24
C GLY A 96 -6.12 14.39 12.40
N GLU A 97 -6.74 13.79 13.40
CA GLU A 97 -6.63 12.37 13.69
C GLU A 97 -7.99 11.69 13.53
N LEU A 98 -8.01 10.51 12.94
CA LEU A 98 -9.19 9.68 12.77
C LEU A 98 -9.00 8.34 13.46
N TRP A 99 -10.02 7.89 14.19
CA TRP A 99 -9.98 6.61 14.87
C TRP A 99 -10.47 5.48 13.97
N PHE A 100 -9.58 4.55 13.60
CA PHE A 100 -9.90 3.34 12.85
C PHE A 100 -10.19 2.19 13.80
N MET A 101 -11.43 1.68 13.79
CA MET A 101 -11.92 0.62 14.68
C MET A 101 -11.80 -0.77 14.07
N GLU A 102 -11.89 -0.88 12.73
CA GLU A 102 -11.86 -2.14 12.00
C GLU A 102 -10.68 -2.15 11.02
N GLY A 103 -10.04 -3.33 10.91
CA GLY A 103 -9.01 -3.56 9.90
C GLY A 103 -9.61 -4.04 8.57
N GLY A 104 -8.93 -3.72 7.47
CA GLY A 104 -9.30 -4.15 6.12
C GLY A 104 -9.63 -2.98 5.20
N THR A 105 -10.57 -3.20 4.28
CA THR A 105 -10.99 -2.17 3.32
C THR A 105 -11.81 -1.09 4.02
N SER A 106 -11.30 0.11 3.95
CA SER A 106 -11.96 1.32 4.42
C SER A 106 -11.68 2.48 3.47
N SER A 107 -12.27 3.61 3.75
CA SER A 107 -11.97 4.87 3.09
C SER A 107 -12.02 6.00 4.11
N VAL A 108 -11.43 7.11 3.76
CA VAL A 108 -11.69 8.39 4.44
C VAL A 108 -12.63 9.20 3.55
N GLN A 109 -13.77 9.57 4.10
CA GLN A 109 -14.63 10.58 3.50
C GLN A 109 -14.13 11.94 3.98
N LEU A 110 -13.63 12.73 3.03
CA LEU A 110 -13.25 14.12 3.25
C LEU A 110 -14.44 15.00 2.89
N ILE A 111 -14.81 15.91 3.79
CA ILE A 111 -15.99 16.79 3.66
C ILE A 111 -15.51 18.22 3.80
N MET A 112 -15.72 19.04 2.77
CA MET A 112 -15.34 20.44 2.75
C MET A 112 -16.57 21.31 2.56
N THR A 113 -16.81 22.25 3.44
CA THR A 113 -17.91 23.22 3.33
C THR A 113 -17.35 24.63 3.17
N VAL A 114 -17.72 25.28 2.07
CA VAL A 114 -17.29 26.64 1.72
C VAL A 114 -18.49 27.43 1.25
N GLY A 115 -18.75 28.61 1.81
CA GLY A 115 -19.86 29.48 1.39
C GLY A 115 -21.25 28.84 1.53
N GLY A 116 -21.38 27.75 2.31
CA GLY A 116 -22.63 27.00 2.49
C GLY A 116 -22.81 25.84 1.49
N GLU A 117 -21.91 25.66 0.54
CA GLU A 117 -21.84 24.49 -0.33
C GLU A 117 -20.95 23.43 0.28
N THR A 118 -21.31 22.15 0.11
CA THR A 118 -20.55 21.01 0.65
C THR A 118 -20.07 20.14 -0.48
N PHE A 119 -18.77 19.83 -0.46
CA PHE A 119 -18.07 18.96 -1.41
C PHE A 119 -17.49 17.76 -0.66
N GLU A 120 -17.51 16.60 -1.29
CA GLU A 120 -17.08 15.36 -0.65
C GLU A 120 -16.15 14.56 -1.57
N ALA A 121 -15.13 13.91 -0.99
CA ALA A 121 -14.32 12.90 -1.66
C ALA A 121 -14.25 11.63 -0.83
N ILE A 122 -14.21 10.49 -1.52
CA ILE A 122 -13.98 9.17 -0.93
C ILE A 122 -12.57 8.72 -1.31
N ILE A 123 -11.72 8.60 -0.32
CA ILE A 123 -10.31 8.24 -0.49
C ILE A 123 -10.11 6.82 0.04
N PRO A 124 -9.77 5.83 -0.81
CA PRO A 124 -9.53 4.46 -0.38
C PRO A 124 -8.37 4.38 0.61
N VAL A 125 -8.56 3.63 1.70
CA VAL A 125 -7.51 3.40 2.71
C VAL A 125 -7.54 1.94 3.13
N MET A 126 -6.42 1.25 2.95
CA MET A 126 -6.24 -0.11 3.46
C MET A 126 -5.70 -0.05 4.89
N ALA A 127 -6.61 -0.01 5.87
CA ALA A 127 -6.24 -0.01 7.28
C ALA A 127 -6.00 -1.46 7.74
N VAL A 128 -4.77 -1.94 7.59
CA VAL A 128 -4.42 -3.30 7.98
C VAL A 128 -3.43 -3.31 9.14
N PRO A 129 -3.62 -4.18 10.15
CA PRO A 129 -2.68 -4.28 11.25
C PRO A 129 -1.37 -4.90 10.75
N THR A 130 -0.29 -4.14 10.76
CA THR A 130 1.06 -4.56 10.34
C THR A 130 1.98 -4.83 11.52
N ALA A 131 1.66 -4.31 12.70
CA ALA A 131 2.49 -4.41 13.89
C ALA A 131 1.72 -4.79 15.15
N GLN A 132 2.45 -5.22 16.17
CA GLN A 132 2.01 -5.29 17.55
C GLN A 132 2.66 -4.14 18.32
N LYS A 133 1.89 -3.45 19.16
CA LYS A 133 2.43 -2.42 20.01
C LYS A 133 3.05 -3.04 21.25
N ASP A 134 4.35 -2.92 21.41
CA ASP A 134 5.05 -3.34 22.60
C ASP A 134 4.76 -2.39 23.77
N MET A 135 4.72 -2.98 24.99
CA MET A 135 4.56 -2.19 26.20
C MET A 135 5.87 -1.44 26.50
N PRO A 136 5.84 -0.11 26.71
CA PRO A 136 7.02 0.62 27.14
C PRO A 136 7.59 0.04 28.45
N PHE A 137 8.91 -0.12 28.51
CA PHE A 137 9.58 -0.77 29.66
C PHE A 137 9.23 -0.12 31.00
N GLU A 138 9.21 1.21 31.04
CA GLU A 138 8.90 2.00 32.24
C GLU A 138 7.49 1.71 32.74
N LEU A 139 6.51 1.67 31.83
CA LEU A 139 5.12 1.33 32.17
C LEU A 139 5.02 -0.11 32.65
N GLY A 140 5.70 -1.03 31.98
CA GLY A 140 5.76 -2.44 32.37
C GLY A 140 6.33 -2.62 33.78
N LEU A 141 7.40 -1.89 34.12
CA LEU A 141 8.00 -1.91 35.45
C LEU A 141 7.04 -1.39 36.53
N VAL A 142 6.39 -0.25 36.27
CA VAL A 142 5.41 0.34 37.21
C VAL A 142 4.25 -0.63 37.47
N LEU A 143 3.69 -1.24 36.42
CA LEU A 143 2.61 -2.22 36.52
C LEU A 143 3.05 -3.49 37.27
N ALA A 144 4.29 -3.95 37.05
CA ALA A 144 4.83 -5.10 37.74
C ALA A 144 4.98 -4.82 39.26
N LEU A 145 5.53 -3.66 39.64
CA LEU A 145 5.64 -3.25 41.04
C LEU A 145 4.27 -3.10 41.70
N LEU A 146 3.30 -2.50 41.02
CA LEU A 146 1.92 -2.39 41.49
C LEU A 146 1.29 -3.78 41.65
N GLY A 147 1.50 -4.68 40.68
CA GLY A 147 1.04 -6.08 40.76
C GLY A 147 1.60 -6.82 41.97
N ILE A 148 2.90 -6.70 42.23
CA ILE A 148 3.53 -7.30 43.45
C ILE A 148 2.90 -6.72 44.71
N LEU A 149 2.72 -5.41 44.80
CA LEU A 149 2.08 -4.75 45.93
C LEU A 149 0.66 -5.32 46.17
N LEU A 150 -0.16 -5.45 45.12
CA LEU A 150 -1.51 -5.97 45.20
C LEU A 150 -1.53 -7.44 45.64
N VAL A 151 -0.62 -8.28 45.15
CA VAL A 151 -0.47 -9.68 45.62
C VAL A 151 -0.14 -9.73 47.09
N VAL A 152 0.84 -8.93 47.55
CA VAL A 152 1.23 -8.90 48.99
C VAL A 152 0.05 -8.44 49.85
N LEU A 153 -0.67 -7.41 49.46
CA LEU A 153 -1.84 -6.90 50.15
C LEU A 153 -2.93 -7.98 50.25
N MET A 154 -3.26 -8.66 49.14
CA MET A 154 -4.28 -9.67 49.10
C MET A 154 -3.91 -10.88 50.01
N VAL A 155 -2.67 -11.37 49.93
CA VAL A 155 -2.20 -12.47 50.78
C VAL A 155 -2.25 -12.05 52.25
N THR A 156 -1.87 -10.84 52.60
CA THR A 156 -1.95 -10.35 54.00
C THR A 156 -3.38 -10.20 54.48
N ILE A 157 -4.32 -9.77 53.66
CA ILE A 157 -5.76 -9.70 53.98
C ILE A 157 -6.31 -11.10 54.27
N VAL A 158 -6.05 -12.07 53.35
CA VAL A 158 -6.50 -13.46 53.56
C VAL A 158 -5.91 -14.07 54.81
N ALA A 159 -4.62 -13.88 55.06
CA ALA A 159 -3.94 -14.35 56.25
C ALA A 159 -4.53 -13.75 57.54
N SER A 160 -4.88 -12.47 57.52
CA SER A 160 -5.48 -11.76 58.64
C SER A 160 -6.93 -12.22 58.88
N ALA A 161 -7.71 -12.41 57.80
CA ALA A 161 -9.09 -12.91 57.91
C ALA A 161 -9.19 -14.32 58.46
N MET A 162 -8.20 -15.19 58.20
CA MET A 162 -8.14 -16.57 58.73
C MET A 162 -7.57 -16.66 60.14
N SER A 163 -6.86 -15.67 60.61
CA SER A 163 -6.35 -15.59 61.99
C SER A 163 -7.34 -14.86 62.90
N ASP A 164 -7.18 -15.04 64.24
CA ASP A 164 -7.96 -14.27 65.19
C ASP A 164 -7.64 -12.78 65.02
N SER A 165 -8.63 -12.01 64.58
CA SER A 165 -8.46 -10.61 64.15
C SER A 165 -8.37 -9.62 65.30
N ILE A 166 -8.88 -9.94 66.44
CA ILE A 166 -8.90 -9.12 67.65
C ILE A 166 -8.09 -9.80 68.73
N SER A 167 -6.98 -9.22 69.14
CA SER A 167 -6.19 -9.62 70.25
C SER A 167 -5.86 -8.39 71.10
N GLU A 168 -5.89 -8.51 72.42
CA GLU A 168 -5.48 -7.39 73.30
C GLU A 168 -3.99 -7.06 73.07
N PRO A 169 -3.63 -5.78 73.22
CA PRO A 169 -2.23 -5.36 73.10
C PRO A 169 -1.34 -6.09 74.10
N GLY A 170 -0.24 -6.71 73.66
CA GLY A 170 0.72 -7.44 74.49
C GLY A 170 0.42 -8.93 74.72
N VAL A 171 -0.71 -9.44 74.25
CA VAL A 171 -1.03 -10.89 74.34
C VAL A 171 -0.40 -11.63 73.11
N GLN A 172 0.41 -12.66 73.47
CA GLN A 172 0.99 -13.51 72.38
C GLN A 172 -0.11 -14.39 71.76
N ARG A 173 -0.07 -14.45 70.40
CA ARG A 173 -1.01 -15.27 69.63
C ARG A 173 -0.86 -16.73 69.95
N THR A 174 -1.99 -17.45 70.11
CA THR A 174 -2.00 -18.86 70.32
C THR A 174 -1.38 -19.63 69.16
N ALA A 175 -0.78 -20.80 69.42
CA ALA A 175 -0.22 -21.67 68.39
C ALA A 175 -1.25 -22.03 67.28
N LYS A 176 -2.55 -22.12 67.66
CA LYS A 176 -3.68 -22.41 66.77
C LYS A 176 -3.92 -21.19 65.81
N SER A 177 -3.88 -19.96 66.33
CA SER A 177 -4.03 -18.73 65.55
C SER A 177 -2.86 -18.56 64.56
N GLN A 178 -1.62 -18.86 65.00
CA GLN A 178 -0.44 -18.82 64.12
C GLN A 178 -0.54 -19.85 62.98
N LYS A 179 -0.99 -21.09 63.24
CA LYS A 179 -1.22 -22.09 62.18
C LYS A 179 -2.29 -21.66 61.19
N LYS A 180 -3.40 -21.06 61.66
CA LYS A 180 -4.43 -20.50 60.77
C LYS A 180 -3.89 -19.39 59.89
N LYS A 181 -3.05 -18.48 60.42
CA LYS A 181 -2.39 -17.43 59.67
C LYS A 181 -1.48 -17.99 58.57
N GLN A 182 -0.65 -19.02 58.93
CA GLN A 182 0.21 -19.68 57.95
C GLN A 182 -0.60 -20.37 56.84
N LEU A 183 -1.69 -21.05 57.20
CA LEU A 183 -2.61 -21.65 56.23
C LEU A 183 -3.24 -20.59 55.33
N GLY A 184 -3.60 -19.41 55.88
CA GLY A 184 -4.11 -18.27 55.12
C GLY A 184 -3.08 -17.72 54.11
N ILE A 185 -1.81 -17.61 54.52
CA ILE A 185 -0.72 -17.20 53.62
C ILE A 185 -0.59 -18.20 52.45
N ILE A 186 -0.52 -19.50 52.77
CA ILE A 186 -0.39 -20.55 51.76
C ILE A 186 -1.58 -20.54 50.79
N ALA A 187 -2.80 -20.54 51.33
CA ALA A 187 -4.03 -20.54 50.55
C ALA A 187 -4.14 -19.27 49.68
N GLY A 188 -3.87 -18.08 50.25
CA GLY A 188 -3.89 -16.82 49.54
C GLY A 188 -2.84 -16.79 48.43
N THR A 189 -1.63 -17.26 48.69
CA THR A 189 -0.58 -17.37 47.68
C THR A 189 -0.97 -18.29 46.54
N LEU A 190 -1.51 -19.49 46.84
CA LEU A 190 -1.95 -20.43 45.80
C LEU A 190 -3.08 -19.85 44.93
N VAL A 191 -4.06 -19.20 45.56
CA VAL A 191 -5.16 -18.54 44.82
C VAL A 191 -4.60 -17.44 43.91
N MET A 192 -3.69 -16.60 44.41
CA MET A 192 -3.09 -15.54 43.58
C MET A 192 -2.25 -16.11 42.44
N LEU A 193 -1.49 -17.19 42.67
CA LEU A 193 -0.76 -17.86 41.60
C LEU A 193 -1.69 -18.44 40.53
N LEU A 194 -2.83 -19.00 40.90
CA LEU A 194 -3.84 -19.47 39.95
C LEU A 194 -4.46 -18.34 39.15
N ILE A 195 -4.74 -17.19 39.79
CA ILE A 195 -5.27 -16.01 39.12
C ILE A 195 -4.24 -15.46 38.11
N LEU A 196 -2.96 -15.35 38.52
CA LEU A 196 -1.89 -14.88 37.66
C LEU A 196 -1.66 -15.84 36.47
N TRP A 197 -1.68 -17.14 36.73
CA TRP A 197 -1.56 -18.16 35.68
C TRP A 197 -2.74 -18.08 34.69
N GLY A 198 -3.97 -17.97 35.19
CA GLY A 198 -5.16 -17.81 34.36
C GLY A 198 -5.13 -16.54 33.55
N GLY A 199 -4.74 -15.41 34.17
CA GLY A 199 -4.56 -14.14 33.48
C GLY A 199 -3.50 -14.19 32.38
N LYS A 200 -2.35 -14.83 32.67
CA LYS A 200 -1.32 -15.05 31.66
C LYS A 200 -1.82 -15.94 30.50
N SER A 201 -2.49 -17.03 30.80
CA SER A 201 -3.03 -17.93 29.76
C SER A 201 -4.05 -17.24 28.87
N TRP A 202 -4.92 -16.41 29.46
CA TRP A 202 -5.86 -15.58 28.70
C TRP A 202 -5.15 -14.57 27.82
N TRP A 203 -4.14 -13.85 28.35
CA TRP A 203 -3.34 -12.89 27.59
C TRP A 203 -2.60 -13.54 26.43
N ASP A 204 -1.99 -14.72 26.68
CA ASP A 204 -1.26 -15.44 25.62
C ASP A 204 -2.22 -15.88 24.49
N ALA A 205 -3.44 -16.29 24.83
CA ALA A 205 -4.47 -16.66 23.86
C ALA A 205 -4.89 -15.43 23.02
N GLU A 206 -5.14 -14.29 23.67
CA GLU A 206 -5.54 -13.05 23.00
C GLU A 206 -4.41 -12.50 22.10
N SER A 207 -3.17 -12.50 22.61
CA SER A 207 -1.99 -12.10 21.83
C SER A 207 -1.78 -13.00 20.61
N ASN A 208 -1.94 -14.32 20.75
CA ASN A 208 -1.85 -15.23 19.61
C ASN A 208 -2.98 -15.01 18.60
N GLN A 209 -4.19 -14.72 19.09
CA GLN A 209 -5.31 -14.38 18.22
C GLN A 209 -5.00 -13.09 17.42
N TYR A 210 -4.50 -12.03 18.08
CA TYR A 210 -4.12 -10.81 17.40
C TYR A 210 -3.02 -11.04 16.35
N ARG A 211 -2.00 -11.86 16.63
CA ARG A 211 -0.96 -12.23 15.63
C ARG A 211 -1.55 -12.85 14.38
N ASN A 212 -2.61 -13.64 14.50
CA ASN A 212 -3.31 -14.22 13.36
C ASN A 212 -4.11 -13.18 12.55
N TYR A 213 -4.32 -11.96 13.08
CA TYR A 213 -4.94 -10.83 12.39
C TYR A 213 -3.95 -9.93 11.68
N LEU A 214 -2.64 -10.08 11.94
CA LEU A 214 -1.64 -9.30 11.25
C LEU A 214 -1.76 -9.53 9.75
N PHE A 215 -1.54 -8.46 9.01
CA PHE A 215 -1.57 -8.50 7.56
C PHE A 215 -0.48 -9.42 7.03
N GLU A 216 -0.86 -10.38 6.23
CA GLU A 216 0.03 -11.27 5.49
C GLU A 216 -0.12 -10.90 4.01
N PRO A 217 0.91 -10.33 3.35
CA PRO A 217 0.85 -10.01 1.94
C PRO A 217 0.69 -11.29 1.10
N LEU A 218 0.04 -11.18 -0.06
CA LEU A 218 -0.01 -12.27 -1.00
C LEU A 218 1.35 -12.50 -1.62
N SER A 219 1.72 -13.76 -1.75
CA SER A 219 2.86 -14.22 -2.52
C SER A 219 2.41 -14.98 -3.77
N GLY A 220 3.30 -15.07 -4.75
CA GLY A 220 3.09 -15.82 -5.96
C GLY A 220 4.34 -16.59 -6.35
N ILE A 221 4.14 -17.60 -7.18
CA ILE A 221 5.22 -18.36 -7.84
C ILE A 221 5.16 -18.02 -9.32
N SER A 222 6.20 -17.35 -9.82
CA SER A 222 6.35 -17.06 -11.24
C SER A 222 7.23 -18.11 -11.89
N THR A 223 6.80 -18.62 -13.05
CA THR A 223 7.55 -19.57 -13.84
C THR A 223 7.67 -19.10 -15.28
N PHE A 224 8.83 -19.35 -15.87
CA PHE A 224 9.13 -19.08 -17.28
C PHE A 224 8.76 -20.30 -18.13
N GLU A 225 8.04 -20.07 -19.22
CA GLU A 225 7.72 -21.07 -20.22
C GLU A 225 8.11 -20.56 -21.62
N SER A 226 8.92 -21.33 -22.34
CA SER A 226 9.25 -21.05 -23.74
C SER A 226 8.49 -21.99 -24.66
N GLY A 227 7.80 -21.44 -25.64
CA GLY A 227 6.97 -22.17 -26.58
C GLY A 227 7.11 -21.70 -28.02
N PRO A 228 6.42 -22.37 -28.98
CA PRO A 228 6.48 -21.97 -30.39
C PRO A 228 5.88 -20.58 -30.66
N ASP A 229 4.97 -20.11 -29.78
CA ASP A 229 4.28 -18.84 -29.93
C ASP A 229 4.98 -17.70 -29.16
N GLY A 230 6.15 -17.98 -28.57
CA GLY A 230 6.96 -17.03 -27.79
C GLY A 230 7.18 -17.50 -26.34
N ASP A 231 7.73 -16.61 -25.57
CA ASP A 231 8.01 -16.83 -24.16
C ASP A 231 6.86 -16.29 -23.29
N PHE A 232 6.55 -16.99 -22.20
CA PHE A 232 5.47 -16.65 -21.31
C PHE A 232 5.92 -16.68 -19.85
N LEU A 233 5.29 -15.82 -19.06
CA LEU A 233 5.30 -15.89 -17.61
C LEU A 233 3.96 -16.46 -17.14
N HIS A 234 4.02 -17.47 -16.29
CA HIS A 234 2.89 -17.96 -15.52
C HIS A 234 3.06 -17.54 -14.07
N LEU A 235 2.07 -16.84 -13.53
CA LEU A 235 1.97 -16.49 -12.12
C LEU A 235 0.91 -17.35 -11.45
N SER A 236 1.31 -18.13 -10.44
CA SER A 236 0.40 -18.87 -9.56
C SER A 236 0.36 -18.20 -8.19
N ILE A 237 -0.82 -17.71 -7.79
CA ILE A 237 -1.00 -17.03 -6.52
C ILE A 237 -1.11 -18.06 -5.40
N GLU A 238 -0.29 -17.90 -4.35
CA GLU A 238 -0.32 -18.77 -3.19
C GLU A 238 -1.52 -18.45 -2.29
N PRO A 239 -2.31 -19.44 -1.88
CA PRO A 239 -3.41 -19.23 -0.94
C PRO A 239 -2.89 -18.74 0.41
N LEU A 240 -3.55 -17.74 0.99
CA LEU A 240 -3.24 -17.27 2.34
C LEU A 240 -3.33 -18.39 3.37
N LYS A 241 -2.31 -18.51 4.21
CA LYS A 241 -2.26 -19.48 5.33
C LYS A 241 -3.22 -19.09 6.44
N SER A 242 -3.41 -17.79 6.66
CA SER A 242 -4.33 -17.28 7.68
C SER A 242 -5.79 -17.45 7.26
N THR A 243 -6.62 -17.76 8.23
CA THR A 243 -8.06 -18.00 8.03
C THR A 243 -8.91 -16.74 8.14
N GLN A 244 -8.31 -15.61 8.50
CA GLN A 244 -9.02 -14.38 8.82
C GLN A 244 -9.09 -13.42 7.62
N GLY A 245 -10.17 -12.66 7.55
CA GLY A 245 -10.46 -11.79 6.41
C GLY A 245 -10.84 -12.53 5.13
N ARG A 246 -11.17 -13.80 5.22
CA ARG A 246 -11.33 -14.75 4.10
C ARG A 246 -12.27 -14.32 3.00
N VAL A 247 -13.34 -13.61 3.33
CA VAL A 247 -14.34 -13.20 2.33
C VAL A 247 -13.85 -12.00 1.55
N THR A 248 -13.22 -11.05 2.22
CA THR A 248 -12.74 -9.80 1.63
C THR A 248 -11.48 -9.97 0.79
N ARG A 249 -10.71 -11.05 1.03
CA ARG A 249 -9.43 -11.33 0.33
C ARG A 249 -9.48 -12.55 -0.59
N LYS A 250 -10.65 -12.98 -1.04
CA LYS A 250 -10.77 -14.05 -2.04
C LYS A 250 -10.28 -13.59 -3.40
N ILE A 251 -9.38 -14.34 -4.00
CA ILE A 251 -8.81 -14.06 -5.34
C ILE A 251 -9.89 -14.15 -6.43
N SER A 252 -10.92 -14.96 -6.24
CA SER A 252 -12.05 -15.04 -7.17
C SER A 252 -12.83 -13.73 -7.35
N PHE A 253 -12.57 -12.71 -6.52
CA PHE A 253 -13.27 -11.42 -6.57
C PHE A 253 -12.36 -10.27 -7.00
N ILE A 254 -11.39 -10.51 -7.87
CA ILE A 254 -10.59 -9.44 -8.50
C ILE A 254 -11.49 -8.67 -9.46
N VAL A 255 -11.37 -7.35 -9.42
CA VAL A 255 -12.04 -6.39 -10.31
C VAL A 255 -11.00 -5.65 -11.14
N PRO A 256 -11.39 -5.12 -12.31
CA PRO A 256 -10.46 -4.33 -13.11
C PRO A 256 -10.05 -3.04 -12.41
N ASP A 257 -8.79 -2.70 -12.52
CA ASP A 257 -8.26 -1.38 -12.30
C ASP A 257 -7.78 -0.82 -13.65
N HIS A 258 -8.23 0.36 -14.03
CA HIS A 258 -7.94 0.94 -15.37
C HIS A 258 -8.28 0.01 -16.56
N GLY A 259 -9.30 -0.84 -16.39
CA GLY A 259 -9.73 -1.80 -17.43
C GLY A 259 -8.92 -3.09 -17.47
N LYS A 260 -7.92 -3.28 -16.60
CA LYS A 260 -7.09 -4.49 -16.52
C LYS A 260 -7.27 -5.19 -15.17
N LEU A 261 -7.27 -6.53 -15.18
CA LEU A 261 -7.42 -7.32 -13.95
C LEU A 261 -6.18 -7.27 -13.06
N MET A 262 -5.03 -7.06 -13.67
CA MET A 262 -3.74 -7.09 -13.01
C MET A 262 -2.75 -6.21 -13.76
N HIS A 263 -2.03 -5.36 -13.03
CA HIS A 263 -0.87 -4.64 -13.55
C HIS A 263 0.39 -5.33 -13.05
N MET A 264 1.16 -5.90 -13.96
CA MET A 264 2.36 -6.67 -13.62
C MET A 264 3.62 -5.94 -14.07
N PHE A 265 4.52 -5.73 -13.14
CA PHE A 265 5.80 -5.07 -13.40
C PHE A 265 6.94 -6.06 -13.21
N LEU A 266 7.79 -6.17 -14.24
CA LEU A 266 9.01 -6.97 -14.21
C LEU A 266 10.20 -6.02 -14.23
N ILE A 267 11.08 -6.14 -13.23
CA ILE A 267 12.26 -5.31 -13.11
C ILE A 267 13.47 -6.20 -12.83
N ARG A 268 14.50 -6.14 -13.69
CA ARG A 268 15.69 -6.99 -13.52
C ARG A 268 16.41 -6.65 -12.24
N LYS A 269 16.71 -7.66 -11.42
CA LYS A 269 17.37 -7.50 -10.14
C LYS A 269 18.83 -7.05 -10.29
N GLY A 270 19.29 -6.27 -9.35
CA GLY A 270 20.66 -5.81 -9.24
C GLY A 270 21.01 -4.65 -10.16
N ASP A 271 20.74 -4.77 -11.44
CA ASP A 271 21.09 -3.73 -12.43
C ASP A 271 19.94 -2.76 -12.70
N LEU A 272 18.68 -3.13 -12.44
CA LEU A 272 17.46 -2.35 -12.65
C LEU A 272 17.35 -1.72 -14.05
N ASP A 273 18.00 -2.31 -15.03
CA ASP A 273 18.16 -1.81 -16.38
C ASP A 273 17.10 -2.32 -17.36
N VAL A 274 16.24 -3.22 -16.90
CA VAL A 274 15.11 -3.76 -17.65
C VAL A 274 13.84 -3.51 -16.86
N PHE A 275 12.86 -2.91 -17.54
CA PHE A 275 11.54 -2.66 -17.01
C PHE A 275 10.49 -3.14 -18.01
N ALA A 276 9.45 -3.81 -17.54
CA ALA A 276 8.28 -4.13 -18.33
C ALA A 276 7.01 -3.94 -17.49
N HIS A 277 5.96 -3.39 -18.11
CA HIS A 277 4.61 -3.29 -17.57
C HIS A 277 3.69 -4.10 -18.46
N LEU A 278 3.12 -5.16 -17.92
CA LEU A 278 2.37 -6.17 -18.63
C LEU A 278 1.01 -6.40 -17.96
N HIS A 279 0.05 -6.92 -18.73
CA HIS A 279 -1.31 -7.17 -18.25
C HIS A 279 -1.69 -8.65 -18.44
N PRO A 280 -1.45 -9.50 -17.42
CA PRO A 280 -1.72 -10.93 -17.49
C PRO A 280 -3.21 -11.25 -17.70
N GLU A 281 -3.45 -12.29 -18.50
CA GLU A 281 -4.76 -12.91 -18.67
C GLU A 281 -5.00 -13.94 -17.56
N ARG A 282 -6.23 -13.99 -17.04
CA ARG A 282 -6.64 -14.98 -16.07
C ARG A 282 -6.89 -16.33 -16.74
N LEU A 283 -6.19 -17.37 -16.32
CA LEU A 283 -6.44 -18.76 -16.74
C LEU A 283 -7.48 -19.43 -15.85
N ASP A 284 -7.37 -19.19 -14.55
CA ASP A 284 -8.32 -19.62 -13.53
C ASP A 284 -8.25 -18.73 -12.29
N THR A 285 -8.86 -19.14 -11.19
CA THR A 285 -8.93 -18.33 -9.96
C THR A 285 -7.58 -17.93 -9.40
N LEU A 286 -6.54 -18.74 -9.54
CA LEU A 286 -5.22 -18.52 -8.93
C LEU A 286 -4.11 -18.34 -9.96
N ASN A 287 -4.35 -18.69 -11.22
CA ASN A 287 -3.33 -18.75 -12.25
C ASN A 287 -3.56 -17.69 -13.32
N PHE A 288 -2.50 -16.97 -13.62
CA PHE A 288 -2.43 -15.91 -14.62
C PHE A 288 -1.28 -16.18 -15.59
N ARG A 289 -1.42 -15.71 -16.81
CA ARG A 289 -0.41 -15.89 -17.86
C ARG A 289 -0.25 -14.59 -18.64
N VAL A 290 1.00 -14.25 -18.99
CA VAL A 290 1.28 -13.13 -19.88
C VAL A 290 2.39 -13.51 -20.86
N LYS A 291 2.28 -13.03 -22.10
CA LYS A 291 3.33 -13.14 -23.09
C LYS A 291 4.45 -12.17 -22.74
N LEU A 292 5.68 -12.66 -22.68
CA LEU A 292 6.84 -11.84 -22.38
C LEU A 292 7.33 -11.11 -23.64
N PRO A 293 7.71 -9.83 -23.53
CA PRO A 293 8.55 -9.20 -24.53
C PRO A 293 9.94 -9.87 -24.55
N PRO A 294 10.79 -9.56 -25.54
CA PRO A 294 12.15 -10.08 -25.58
C PRO A 294 12.96 -9.47 -24.41
N LEU A 295 13.02 -10.18 -23.29
CA LEU A 295 13.76 -9.77 -22.10
C LEU A 295 15.09 -10.53 -22.00
N PRO A 296 16.18 -9.87 -21.55
CA PRO A 296 17.46 -10.53 -21.28
C PRO A 296 17.33 -11.59 -20.18
N SER A 297 18.21 -12.59 -20.20
CA SER A 297 18.34 -13.55 -19.12
C SER A 297 18.69 -12.88 -17.79
N GLY A 298 18.26 -13.47 -16.68
CA GLY A 298 18.55 -13.00 -15.34
C GLY A 298 17.39 -13.18 -14.38
N ASP A 299 17.58 -12.70 -13.15
CA ASP A 299 16.56 -12.69 -12.12
C ASP A 299 15.78 -11.37 -12.14
N TYR A 300 14.46 -11.48 -12.02
CA TYR A 300 13.55 -10.35 -12.04
C TYR A 300 12.71 -10.29 -10.77
N HIS A 301 12.48 -9.08 -10.27
CA HIS A 301 11.35 -8.80 -9.40
C HIS A 301 10.08 -8.83 -10.23
N VAL A 302 9.04 -9.43 -9.68
CA VAL A 302 7.69 -9.44 -10.25
C VAL A 302 6.75 -8.86 -9.22
N PHE A 303 6.16 -7.71 -9.54
CA PHE A 303 5.13 -7.05 -8.74
C PHE A 303 3.83 -7.07 -9.53
N ALA A 304 2.77 -7.61 -8.93
CA ALA A 304 1.49 -7.73 -9.59
C ALA A 304 0.38 -7.10 -8.74
N ASP A 305 -0.08 -5.92 -9.16
CA ASP A 305 -1.10 -5.16 -8.47
C ASP A 305 -2.49 -5.66 -8.85
N ILE A 306 -3.31 -5.91 -7.84
CA ILE A 306 -4.70 -6.36 -7.98
C ILE A 306 -5.62 -5.56 -7.07
N THR A 307 -6.86 -5.40 -7.52
CA THR A 307 -7.94 -4.83 -6.72
C THR A 307 -9.08 -5.82 -6.61
N ARG A 308 -9.69 -5.92 -5.43
CA ARG A 308 -10.82 -6.81 -5.18
C ARG A 308 -12.14 -6.07 -5.16
N TYR A 309 -13.21 -6.83 -5.32
CA TYR A 309 -14.61 -6.36 -5.22
C TYR A 309 -14.93 -5.52 -3.98
N THR A 310 -14.21 -5.73 -2.89
CA THR A 310 -14.33 -4.90 -1.68
C THR A 310 -13.57 -3.58 -1.78
N GLY A 311 -12.87 -3.31 -2.87
CA GLY A 311 -11.93 -2.21 -2.97
C GLY A 311 -10.60 -2.46 -2.24
N PHE A 312 -10.32 -3.70 -1.81
CA PHE A 312 -9.02 -4.03 -1.23
C PHE A 312 -7.97 -4.16 -2.32
N ALA A 313 -7.05 -3.22 -2.37
CA ALA A 313 -5.91 -3.26 -3.29
C ALA A 313 -4.67 -3.82 -2.58
N GLU A 314 -3.93 -4.68 -3.28
CA GLU A 314 -2.64 -5.19 -2.79
C GLU A 314 -1.74 -5.64 -3.95
N THR A 315 -0.45 -5.70 -3.69
CA THR A 315 0.59 -6.17 -4.62
C THR A 315 1.00 -7.61 -4.27
N ILE A 316 0.96 -8.50 -5.25
CA ILE A 316 1.52 -9.85 -5.17
C ILE A 316 2.99 -9.75 -5.54
N VAL A 317 3.87 -10.22 -4.66
CA VAL A 317 5.31 -10.22 -4.89
C VAL A 317 5.76 -11.62 -5.28
N SER A 318 6.55 -11.70 -6.34
CA SER A 318 7.16 -12.93 -6.82
C SER A 318 8.52 -12.64 -7.46
N GLU A 319 9.21 -13.68 -7.86
CA GLU A 319 10.49 -13.61 -8.57
C GLU A 319 10.45 -14.50 -9.79
N LEU A 320 11.04 -14.04 -10.90
CA LEU A 320 11.16 -14.80 -12.13
C LEU A 320 12.63 -14.94 -12.51
N ASN A 321 13.06 -16.16 -12.82
CA ASN A 321 14.33 -16.40 -13.50
C ASN A 321 14.09 -16.64 -14.99
N ILE A 322 14.67 -15.81 -15.84
CA ILE A 322 14.70 -15.99 -17.30
C ILE A 322 16.03 -16.64 -17.66
N PRO A 323 16.03 -17.87 -18.20
CA PRO A 323 17.25 -18.61 -18.47
C PRO A 323 18.01 -18.05 -19.68
N GLU A 324 19.33 -18.29 -19.75
CA GLU A 324 20.17 -17.89 -20.89
C GLU A 324 19.74 -18.53 -22.23
N SER A 325 19.03 -19.65 -22.17
CA SER A 325 18.48 -20.32 -23.34
C SER A 325 17.22 -19.65 -23.90
N ALA A 326 16.64 -18.68 -23.19
CA ALA A 326 15.53 -17.89 -23.69
C ALA A 326 15.92 -17.21 -25.02
N ASN A 327 15.00 -17.17 -25.96
CA ASN A 327 15.20 -16.58 -27.30
C ASN A 327 15.29 -15.04 -27.20
N PHE A 328 16.25 -14.53 -26.42
CA PHE A 328 16.56 -13.12 -26.44
C PHE A 328 17.16 -12.76 -27.83
N ARG A 329 16.26 -12.47 -28.74
CA ARG A 329 16.57 -11.76 -29.97
C ARG A 329 16.03 -10.35 -29.77
N LEU A 330 16.93 -9.41 -29.51
CA LEU A 330 16.61 -8.01 -29.79
C LEU A 330 16.07 -7.97 -31.20
N ALA A 331 14.83 -7.53 -31.31
CA ALA A 331 14.04 -7.66 -32.51
C ALA A 331 14.74 -7.05 -33.72
N THR A 332 15.50 -7.88 -34.42
CA THR A 332 15.76 -7.63 -35.83
C THR A 332 14.44 -7.93 -36.56
N ASN A 333 13.57 -6.92 -36.66
CA ASN A 333 12.40 -6.85 -37.55
C ASN A 333 11.18 -7.75 -37.33
N GLU A 334 11.09 -8.57 -36.31
CA GLU A 334 9.83 -9.21 -35.94
C GLU A 334 9.21 -8.49 -34.76
N THR A 335 8.15 -7.71 -35.02
CA THR A 335 7.35 -7.07 -33.99
C THR A 335 6.70 -8.16 -33.14
N VAL A 336 7.18 -8.35 -31.90
CA VAL A 336 6.48 -9.19 -30.94
C VAL A 336 5.12 -8.56 -30.68
N ILE A 337 4.05 -9.25 -31.08
CA ILE A 337 2.69 -8.78 -30.82
C ILE A 337 2.42 -8.99 -29.33
N LEU A 338 2.53 -7.93 -28.57
CA LEU A 338 2.09 -7.82 -27.17
C LEU A 338 0.64 -7.31 -27.12
N ASN A 339 0.05 -7.31 -25.93
CA ASN A 339 -1.17 -6.55 -25.70
C ASN A 339 -0.89 -5.06 -26.02
N ARG A 340 -1.87 -4.35 -26.56
CA ARG A 340 -1.71 -2.93 -26.98
C ARG A 340 -1.28 -1.98 -25.87
N ASP A 341 -1.54 -2.37 -24.60
CA ASP A 341 -1.23 -1.57 -23.42
C ASP A 341 0.06 -2.04 -22.71
N ASP A 342 0.67 -3.15 -23.18
CA ASP A 342 1.92 -3.64 -22.64
C ASP A 342 3.10 -2.84 -23.18
N THR A 343 4.07 -2.61 -22.32
CA THR A 343 5.28 -1.86 -22.69
C THR A 343 6.50 -2.38 -21.94
N TYR A 344 7.67 -2.17 -22.53
CA TYR A 344 8.95 -2.46 -21.91
C TYR A 344 10.02 -1.48 -22.36
N THR A 345 11.09 -1.36 -21.59
CA THR A 345 12.22 -0.51 -21.92
C THR A 345 13.52 -1.02 -21.32
N PHE A 346 14.63 -0.63 -21.95
CA PHE A 346 15.96 -0.89 -21.46
C PHE A 346 16.63 0.44 -21.10
N SER A 347 17.34 0.45 -19.97
CA SER A 347 18.06 1.62 -19.50
C SER A 347 19.48 1.25 -19.07
N ASN A 348 20.33 2.21 -18.82
CA ASN A 348 21.67 1.93 -18.28
C ASN A 348 21.56 1.29 -16.87
N PRO A 349 22.41 0.30 -16.57
CA PRO A 349 22.42 -0.36 -15.27
C PRO A 349 22.90 0.57 -14.14
N VAL A 350 22.32 0.40 -12.93
CA VAL A 350 22.76 1.12 -11.74
C VAL A 350 24.19 0.74 -11.30
N SER A 351 24.64 -0.46 -11.66
CA SER A 351 25.96 -0.98 -11.29
C SER A 351 27.12 -0.42 -12.14
N ASN A 352 26.88 0.50 -13.07
CA ASN A 352 27.87 1.01 -14.02
C ASN A 352 28.60 -0.07 -14.84
N LYS A 353 28.08 -1.28 -14.91
CA LYS A 353 28.60 -2.33 -15.80
C LYS A 353 28.25 -1.94 -17.24
N VAL A 354 29.22 -2.04 -18.14
CA VAL A 354 28.94 -1.89 -19.58
C VAL A 354 28.14 -3.11 -20.03
N VAL A 355 26.86 -2.92 -20.27
CA VAL A 355 26.01 -3.95 -20.87
C VAL A 355 25.99 -3.70 -22.37
N THR A 356 26.50 -4.65 -23.15
CA THR A 356 26.30 -4.66 -24.61
C THR A 356 24.93 -5.26 -24.90
N LEU A 357 23.87 -4.48 -24.73
CA LEU A 357 22.58 -4.77 -25.34
C LEU A 357 22.57 -4.13 -26.71
N ASP A 358 22.38 -4.92 -27.78
CA ASP A 358 22.13 -4.40 -29.11
C ASP A 358 20.67 -3.85 -29.15
N GLY A 359 20.46 -2.60 -28.85
CA GLY A 359 19.15 -1.95 -28.84
C GLY A 359 19.25 -0.51 -28.34
N ASP A 360 18.15 0.22 -28.42
CA ASP A 360 18.04 1.59 -27.90
C ASP A 360 18.05 1.55 -26.36
N ILE A 361 19.24 1.66 -25.79
CA ILE A 361 19.41 1.76 -24.34
C ILE A 361 19.24 3.24 -23.96
N MET A 362 18.24 3.50 -23.14
CA MET A 362 18.01 4.82 -22.57
C MET A 362 19.01 5.10 -21.45
N ILE A 363 19.56 6.31 -21.42
CA ILE A 363 20.33 6.79 -20.26
C ILE A 363 19.35 7.36 -19.25
N CYS A 364 19.40 6.85 -18.03
CA CYS A 364 18.53 7.35 -16.95
C CYS A 364 18.77 8.83 -16.67
N GLY A 365 17.68 9.56 -16.60
CA GLY A 365 17.68 10.97 -16.26
C GLY A 365 17.97 11.23 -14.79
N LYS A 366 18.14 12.50 -14.48
CA LYS A 366 18.26 13.01 -13.10
C LYS A 366 17.41 14.27 -12.97
N PRO A 367 17.00 14.62 -11.76
CA PRO A 367 16.27 15.86 -11.51
C PRO A 367 16.93 17.07 -12.16
N GLY A 368 16.16 17.88 -12.87
CA GLY A 368 16.59 19.12 -13.55
C GLY A 368 17.40 18.92 -14.84
N ILE A 369 17.58 17.68 -15.32
CA ILE A 369 18.37 17.40 -16.53
C ILE A 369 17.47 16.88 -17.64
N LYS A 370 17.55 17.51 -18.83
CA LYS A 370 16.87 17.02 -20.04
C LYS A 370 17.45 15.65 -20.42
N THR A 371 16.56 14.68 -20.56
CA THR A 371 16.89 13.26 -20.78
C THR A 371 16.23 12.80 -22.06
N ASP A 372 17.01 12.18 -22.95
CA ASP A 372 16.50 11.61 -24.18
C ASP A 372 15.72 10.31 -23.87
N LEU A 373 14.55 10.19 -24.49
CA LEU A 373 13.65 9.06 -24.40
C LEU A 373 13.60 8.27 -25.71
N PRO A 374 13.15 7.02 -25.71
CA PRO A 374 12.96 6.24 -26.93
C PRO A 374 12.06 6.95 -27.95
N GLY A 375 12.37 6.80 -29.24
CA GLY A 375 11.59 7.38 -30.34
C GLY A 375 11.89 8.86 -30.63
N GLY A 376 12.96 9.42 -30.06
CA GLY A 376 13.40 10.80 -30.28
C GLY A 376 12.68 11.83 -29.40
N TYR A 377 11.88 11.37 -28.44
CA TYR A 377 11.27 12.20 -27.40
C TYR A 377 12.31 12.59 -26.34
N SER A 378 11.96 13.54 -25.47
CA SER A 378 12.77 13.86 -24.30
C SER A 378 11.90 14.31 -23.14
N ALA A 379 12.45 14.20 -21.92
CA ALA A 379 11.78 14.66 -20.72
C ALA A 379 12.73 15.44 -19.81
N VAL A 380 12.15 16.33 -19.01
CA VAL A 380 12.83 16.99 -17.89
C VAL A 380 12.04 16.68 -16.64
N TRP A 381 12.69 16.08 -15.64
CA TRP A 381 12.11 16.00 -14.30
C TRP A 381 12.30 17.36 -13.64
N GLU A 382 11.24 18.17 -13.64
CA GLU A 382 11.25 19.49 -13.03
C GLU A 382 11.24 19.39 -11.51
N THR A 383 12.05 20.16 -10.85
CA THR A 383 12.11 20.21 -9.40
C THR A 383 12.69 21.53 -8.92
N GLU A 384 12.10 22.09 -7.89
CA GLU A 384 12.63 23.28 -7.20
C GLU A 384 13.84 22.94 -6.32
N THR A 385 14.02 21.68 -5.96
CA THR A 385 15.08 21.22 -5.07
C THR A 385 15.91 20.12 -5.74
N GLY A 386 17.23 20.21 -5.63
CA GLY A 386 18.11 19.11 -6.04
C GLY A 386 18.25 18.02 -4.99
N LYS A 387 17.51 18.12 -3.86
CA LYS A 387 17.59 17.21 -2.71
C LYS A 387 16.22 16.73 -2.32
N PHE A 388 16.11 15.42 -2.15
CA PHE A 388 14.91 14.75 -1.68
C PHE A 388 15.14 14.18 -0.28
N GLU A 389 14.15 14.33 0.60
CA GLU A 389 14.19 13.87 1.99
C GLU A 389 13.12 12.79 2.20
N ALA A 390 13.47 11.74 2.94
CA ALA A 390 12.51 10.70 3.30
C ALA A 390 11.36 11.28 4.16
N GLY A 391 10.13 10.80 3.89
CA GLY A 391 8.93 11.23 4.60
C GLY A 391 8.35 12.58 4.17
N LYS A 392 9.01 13.30 3.24
CA LYS A 392 8.52 14.57 2.73
C LYS A 392 7.78 14.36 1.41
N LEU A 393 6.65 15.06 1.28
CA LEU A 393 5.85 15.03 0.05
C LEU A 393 6.48 15.90 -1.03
N TYR A 394 6.49 15.38 -2.25
CA TYR A 394 6.92 16.05 -3.47
C TYR A 394 5.90 15.82 -4.58
N ASN A 395 5.79 16.74 -5.50
CA ASN A 395 5.25 16.48 -6.83
C ASN A 395 6.42 16.10 -7.72
N LEU A 396 6.34 14.93 -8.32
CA LEU A 396 7.32 14.46 -9.30
C LEU A 396 6.82 14.90 -10.68
N ASP A 397 7.25 16.08 -11.11
CA ASP A 397 6.76 16.77 -12.30
C ASP A 397 7.68 16.46 -13.49
N PHE A 398 7.14 15.86 -14.54
CA PHE A 398 7.89 15.51 -15.76
C PHE A 398 7.32 16.28 -16.95
N ALA A 399 8.09 17.23 -17.47
CA ALA A 399 7.80 17.91 -18.71
C ALA A 399 8.31 17.09 -19.91
N LEU A 400 7.44 16.83 -20.88
CA LEU A 400 7.71 16.00 -22.05
C LEU A 400 7.85 16.87 -23.32
N PHE A 401 8.79 16.47 -24.17
CA PHE A 401 9.07 17.17 -25.43
C PHE A 401 9.05 16.18 -26.60
N ASP A 402 8.58 16.65 -27.73
CA ASP A 402 8.54 15.90 -28.98
C ASP A 402 9.92 15.82 -29.68
N GLN A 403 9.94 15.25 -30.87
CA GLN A 403 11.16 15.05 -31.66
C GLN A 403 11.77 16.39 -32.16
N GLU A 404 10.98 17.43 -32.27
CA GLU A 404 11.36 18.80 -32.63
C GLU A 404 11.83 19.61 -31.43
N GLY A 405 11.62 19.09 -30.21
CA GLY A 405 11.95 19.74 -28.93
C GLY A 405 10.88 20.70 -28.44
N GLU A 406 9.69 20.66 -29.05
CA GLU A 406 8.51 21.41 -28.60
C GLU A 406 7.75 20.59 -27.53
N PRO A 407 6.90 21.21 -26.69
CA PRO A 407 6.08 20.52 -25.71
C PRO A 407 5.24 19.41 -26.34
N ALA A 408 5.40 18.17 -25.88
CA ALA A 408 4.72 17.01 -26.44
C ALA A 408 3.26 16.95 -25.95
N LEU A 409 2.32 16.75 -26.87
CA LEU A 409 0.92 16.53 -26.50
C LEU A 409 0.74 15.11 -25.95
N LEU A 410 0.41 15.01 -24.67
CA LEU A 410 0.11 13.75 -24.01
C LEU A 410 -1.30 13.27 -24.35
N GLU A 411 -1.42 11.96 -24.50
CA GLU A 411 -2.69 11.27 -24.74
C GLU A 411 -3.03 10.40 -23.51
N PRO A 412 -4.30 10.15 -23.24
CA PRO A 412 -4.69 9.20 -22.19
C PRO A 412 -4.11 7.80 -22.44
N TYR A 413 -3.57 7.21 -21.39
CA TYR A 413 -3.07 5.84 -21.33
C TYR A 413 -3.74 5.12 -20.17
N LEU A 414 -4.57 4.13 -20.47
CA LEU A 414 -5.41 3.43 -19.49
C LEU A 414 -6.26 4.40 -18.64
N GLY A 415 -6.83 5.43 -19.30
CA GLY A 415 -7.69 6.41 -18.65
C GLY A 415 -6.97 7.47 -17.81
N MET A 416 -5.64 7.61 -17.91
CA MET A 416 -4.84 8.64 -17.24
C MET A 416 -3.79 9.24 -18.15
N MET A 417 -3.19 10.39 -17.78
CA MET A 417 -2.16 11.04 -18.58
C MET A 417 -0.77 10.39 -18.42
N GLY A 418 -0.63 9.44 -17.51
CA GLY A 418 0.58 8.67 -17.32
C GLY A 418 0.55 7.80 -16.08
N HIS A 419 1.54 6.93 -15.97
CA HIS A 419 1.79 6.07 -14.82
C HIS A 419 3.25 6.19 -14.42
N ALA A 420 3.57 5.94 -13.16
CA ALA A 420 4.94 5.83 -12.72
C ALA A 420 5.14 4.64 -11.78
N VAL A 421 6.34 4.08 -11.81
CA VAL A 421 6.77 3.06 -10.85
C VAL A 421 8.02 3.56 -10.16
N VAL A 422 8.03 3.49 -8.84
CA VAL A 422 9.18 3.83 -8.02
C VAL A 422 9.70 2.58 -7.34
N LEU A 423 10.99 2.29 -7.51
CA LEU A 423 11.66 1.17 -6.87
C LEU A 423 12.95 1.65 -6.20
N LYS A 424 13.13 1.31 -4.93
CA LYS A 424 14.41 1.48 -4.25
C LYS A 424 15.42 0.46 -4.79
N HIS A 425 16.69 0.83 -4.96
CA HIS A 425 17.70 -0.02 -5.61
C HIS A 425 17.86 -1.40 -4.96
N ASP A 426 17.60 -1.52 -3.67
CA ASP A 426 17.64 -2.80 -2.94
C ASP A 426 16.36 -3.64 -3.06
N GLY A 427 15.34 -3.14 -3.75
CA GLY A 427 14.05 -3.80 -3.94
C GLY A 427 13.12 -3.78 -2.73
N THR A 428 13.48 -3.06 -1.65
CA THR A 428 12.68 -3.02 -0.41
C THR A 428 11.46 -2.12 -0.48
N VAL A 429 11.47 -1.09 -1.36
CA VAL A 429 10.35 -0.18 -1.59
C VAL A 429 9.93 -0.27 -3.04
N TYR A 430 8.68 -0.59 -3.27
CA TYR A 430 8.01 -0.60 -4.57
C TYR A 430 6.67 0.10 -4.46
N ILE A 431 6.34 0.96 -5.44
CA ILE A 431 5.04 1.59 -5.56
C ILE A 431 4.69 1.89 -7.02
N HIS A 432 3.44 1.68 -7.39
CA HIS A 432 2.81 2.13 -8.63
C HIS A 432 2.06 3.43 -8.35
N LEU A 433 2.34 4.48 -9.11
CA LEU A 433 1.81 5.83 -8.93
C LEU A 433 0.94 6.26 -10.10
N HIS A 434 -0.06 7.05 -9.76
CA HIS A 434 -0.97 7.72 -10.67
C HIS A 434 -0.90 9.24 -10.47
N PRO A 435 -1.28 10.06 -11.47
CA PRO A 435 -1.39 11.51 -11.28
C PRO A 435 -2.35 11.91 -10.14
N THR A 436 -3.31 11.04 -9.82
CA THR A 436 -4.26 11.23 -8.72
C THR A 436 -3.73 10.75 -7.36
N GLY A 437 -2.54 10.16 -7.31
CA GLY A 437 -1.94 9.62 -6.09
C GLY A 437 -1.47 8.17 -6.20
N ASN A 438 -1.38 7.49 -5.06
CA ASN A 438 -0.84 6.14 -4.95
C ASN A 438 -1.90 5.07 -4.60
N TYR A 439 -3.18 5.38 -4.76
CA TYR A 439 -4.27 4.44 -4.52
C TYR A 439 -4.82 3.86 -5.83
N SER A 440 -5.44 2.70 -5.76
CA SER A 440 -6.10 2.05 -6.89
C SER A 440 -7.42 2.77 -7.23
N MET A 441 -7.61 3.12 -8.51
CA MET A 441 -8.85 3.70 -9.00
C MET A 441 -10.00 2.69 -8.95
N GLY A 442 -9.71 1.41 -9.22
CA GLY A 442 -10.67 0.33 -9.03
C GLY A 442 -11.15 0.24 -7.57
N SER A 443 -10.25 0.48 -6.61
CA SER A 443 -10.60 0.57 -5.19
C SER A 443 -11.59 1.71 -4.91
N GLN A 444 -11.32 2.89 -5.44
CA GLN A 444 -12.21 4.05 -5.29
C GLN A 444 -13.58 3.80 -5.91
N GLN A 445 -13.62 3.25 -7.12
CA GLN A 445 -14.87 2.92 -7.80
C GLN A 445 -15.72 1.92 -7.00
N MET A 446 -15.10 0.84 -6.50
CA MET A 446 -15.80 -0.16 -5.69
C MET A 446 -16.39 0.43 -4.40
N LEU A 447 -15.68 1.35 -3.75
CA LEU A 447 -16.17 2.04 -2.57
C LEU A 447 -17.31 3.00 -2.89
N LEU A 448 -17.20 3.79 -3.97
CA LEU A 448 -18.26 4.68 -4.44
C LEU A 448 -19.53 3.90 -4.79
N ASP A 449 -19.41 2.82 -5.55
CA ASP A 449 -20.54 1.94 -5.90
C ASP A 449 -21.19 1.34 -4.65
N ARG A 450 -20.37 0.93 -3.69
CA ARG A 450 -20.86 0.39 -2.41
C ARG A 450 -21.67 1.43 -1.63
N PHE A 451 -21.20 2.66 -1.58
CA PHE A 451 -21.82 3.72 -0.79
C PHE A 451 -23.06 4.31 -1.46
N THR A 452 -23.08 4.43 -2.78
CA THR A 452 -24.23 4.92 -3.54
C THR A 452 -25.34 3.90 -3.66
N SER A 453 -25.05 2.60 -3.70
CA SER A 453 -26.03 1.52 -3.81
C SER A 453 -26.99 1.42 -2.62
N GLY A 454 -26.65 2.03 -1.48
CA GLY A 454 -27.45 1.97 -0.24
C GLY A 454 -27.56 0.59 0.39
N LYS A 455 -26.88 -0.43 -0.15
CA LYS A 455 -26.86 -1.79 0.39
C LYS A 455 -26.10 -1.82 1.73
N ILE A 456 -26.64 -2.55 2.70
CA ILE A 456 -26.05 -2.68 4.03
C ILE A 456 -25.67 -4.15 4.25
N GLY A 457 -24.41 -4.40 4.69
CA GLY A 457 -23.92 -5.71 5.09
C GLY A 457 -23.36 -6.57 3.95
N PHE A 458 -22.74 -7.70 4.33
CA PHE A 458 -22.09 -8.67 3.43
C PHE A 458 -23.06 -9.64 2.73
N THR A 459 -24.37 -9.37 2.77
CA THR A 459 -25.40 -10.34 2.36
C THR A 459 -25.45 -10.62 0.85
N ASP A 460 -24.78 -9.78 0.04
CA ASP A 460 -24.81 -9.88 -1.42
C ASP A 460 -23.45 -10.20 -2.04
N ILE A 461 -22.71 -11.13 -1.45
CA ILE A 461 -21.48 -11.61 -2.09
C ILE A 461 -21.88 -12.49 -3.27
N PRO A 462 -21.48 -12.14 -4.51
CA PRO A 462 -21.84 -12.92 -5.69
C PRO A 462 -21.22 -14.33 -5.63
N GLN A 463 -21.76 -15.25 -6.40
CA GLN A 463 -21.10 -16.55 -6.61
C GLN A 463 -19.82 -16.34 -7.38
N SER A 464 -18.73 -16.99 -6.93
CA SER A 464 -17.39 -16.78 -7.45
C SER A 464 -17.29 -16.94 -8.97
N GLN A 465 -17.87 -18.00 -9.55
CA GLN A 465 -17.77 -18.26 -10.99
C GLN A 465 -18.54 -17.22 -11.81
N SER A 466 -19.80 -16.96 -11.47
CA SER A 466 -20.60 -15.98 -12.20
C SER A 466 -20.05 -14.56 -12.08
N PHE A 467 -19.39 -14.24 -10.97
CA PHE A 467 -18.69 -12.98 -10.80
C PHE A 467 -17.48 -12.89 -11.72
N GLN A 468 -16.62 -13.93 -11.74
CA GLN A 468 -15.47 -13.98 -12.63
C GLN A 468 -15.90 -13.85 -14.09
N ASP A 469 -16.91 -14.63 -14.52
CA ASP A 469 -17.42 -14.58 -15.89
C ASP A 469 -17.94 -13.17 -16.27
N SER A 470 -18.61 -12.48 -15.35
CA SER A 470 -19.08 -11.12 -15.59
C SER A 470 -17.94 -10.11 -15.71
N ILE A 471 -16.90 -10.25 -14.89
CA ILE A 471 -15.73 -9.38 -14.94
C ILE A 471 -14.92 -9.63 -16.21
N ASP A 472 -14.74 -10.90 -16.61
CA ASP A 472 -14.04 -11.23 -17.85
C ASP A 472 -14.77 -10.66 -19.08
N GLN A 473 -16.10 -10.64 -19.07
CA GLN A 473 -16.89 -9.97 -20.11
C GLN A 473 -16.67 -8.47 -20.14
N VAL A 474 -16.56 -7.81 -18.98
CA VAL A 474 -16.28 -6.36 -18.90
C VAL A 474 -14.88 -6.07 -19.45
N VAL A 475 -13.86 -6.85 -19.06
CA VAL A 475 -12.50 -6.70 -19.58
C VAL A 475 -12.46 -6.91 -21.10
N ALA A 476 -13.07 -7.98 -21.59
CA ALA A 476 -13.14 -8.26 -23.02
C ALA A 476 -13.88 -7.15 -23.80
N PHE A 477 -14.94 -6.58 -23.22
CA PHE A 477 -15.64 -5.44 -23.82
C PHE A 477 -14.71 -4.23 -23.92
N LEU A 478 -14.01 -3.87 -22.84
CA LEU A 478 -13.09 -2.73 -22.82
C LEU A 478 -11.91 -2.94 -23.79
N ASP A 479 -11.38 -4.14 -23.87
CA ASP A 479 -10.30 -4.49 -24.79
C ASP A 479 -10.74 -4.48 -26.28
N ALA A 480 -12.01 -4.66 -26.55
CA ALA A 480 -12.56 -4.57 -27.90
C ALA A 480 -12.82 -3.14 -28.40
N LEU A 481 -12.87 -2.17 -27.49
CA LEU A 481 -13.09 -0.76 -27.84
C LEU A 481 -11.85 -0.13 -28.50
N PRO A 482 -12.04 0.85 -29.41
CA PRO A 482 -10.97 1.75 -29.80
C PRO A 482 -10.39 2.50 -28.58
N ASP A 483 -9.09 2.81 -28.60
CA ASP A 483 -8.40 3.45 -27.48
C ASP A 483 -9.12 4.72 -26.98
N VAL A 484 -9.52 5.61 -27.90
CA VAL A 484 -10.18 6.87 -27.53
C VAL A 484 -11.50 6.64 -26.81
N GLU A 485 -12.31 5.66 -27.26
CA GLU A 485 -13.58 5.33 -26.61
C GLU A 485 -13.37 4.69 -25.24
N ARG A 486 -12.44 3.73 -25.16
CA ARG A 486 -12.08 3.07 -23.92
C ARG A 486 -11.56 4.06 -22.89
N ASP A 487 -10.55 4.86 -23.28
CA ASP A 487 -9.92 5.81 -22.36
C ASP A 487 -10.92 6.90 -21.93
N SER A 488 -11.83 7.33 -22.81
CA SER A 488 -12.91 8.24 -22.44
C SER A 488 -13.86 7.63 -21.40
N LEU A 489 -14.20 6.33 -21.53
CA LEU A 489 -15.01 5.64 -20.52
C LEU A 489 -14.29 5.50 -19.18
N LEU A 490 -13.01 5.16 -19.21
CA LEU A 490 -12.20 5.03 -18.00
C LEU A 490 -12.00 6.38 -17.30
N MET A 491 -11.75 7.45 -18.05
CA MET A 491 -11.65 8.82 -17.53
C MET A 491 -12.97 9.35 -16.97
N GLY A 492 -14.11 9.02 -17.60
CA GLY A 492 -15.43 9.43 -17.14
C GLY A 492 -15.80 8.91 -15.74
N ASN A 493 -15.15 7.88 -15.29
CA ASN A 493 -15.29 7.32 -13.94
C ASN A 493 -14.43 8.05 -12.87
N MET A 494 -13.56 8.96 -13.27
CA MET A 494 -12.72 9.75 -12.36
C MET A 494 -13.50 10.95 -11.81
N VAL A 495 -14.18 10.76 -10.70
CA VAL A 495 -15.13 11.74 -10.12
C VAL A 495 -14.47 13.04 -9.66
N HIS A 496 -13.17 13.04 -9.39
CA HIS A 496 -12.47 14.16 -8.79
C HIS A 496 -11.34 14.77 -9.67
N TYR A 497 -11.28 14.40 -10.94
CA TYR A 497 -10.26 14.93 -11.85
C TYR A 497 -10.92 15.66 -13.03
N ASN A 498 -10.61 16.95 -13.20
CA ASN A 498 -11.16 17.73 -14.30
C ASN A 498 -10.21 17.77 -15.49
N TRP A 499 -10.37 16.82 -16.42
CA TRP A 499 -9.63 16.74 -17.66
C TRP A 499 -10.02 17.82 -18.69
N GLN A 500 -11.14 18.50 -18.46
CA GLN A 500 -11.77 19.41 -19.43
C GLN A 500 -11.44 20.89 -19.20
N ASN A 501 -10.56 21.21 -18.24
CA ASN A 501 -10.20 22.60 -18.02
C ASN A 501 -9.25 23.09 -19.13
N PRO A 502 -9.73 23.98 -20.06
CA PRO A 502 -8.90 24.44 -21.18
C PRO A 502 -7.77 25.40 -20.77
N GLU A 503 -7.69 25.80 -19.51
CA GLU A 503 -6.64 26.67 -18.99
C GLU A 503 -5.34 25.93 -18.66
N HIS A 504 -5.32 24.58 -18.73
CA HIS A 504 -4.08 23.84 -18.65
C HIS A 504 -3.37 23.89 -20.02
N GLU A 505 -2.53 24.90 -20.23
CA GLU A 505 -1.46 24.87 -21.23
C GLU A 505 -0.46 23.71 -21.03
N GLU A 506 -0.78 22.76 -20.14
CA GLU A 506 0.11 21.73 -19.63
C GLU A 506 -0.24 20.31 -20.11
N HIS A 507 -0.75 20.16 -21.32
CA HIS A 507 -0.88 18.81 -21.90
C HIS A 507 0.46 18.13 -22.18
N SER A 508 1.58 18.77 -21.83
CA SER A 508 2.94 18.27 -22.00
C SER A 508 3.63 17.89 -20.70
N MET A 509 2.92 17.96 -19.56
CA MET A 509 3.46 17.63 -18.25
C MET A 509 2.62 16.54 -17.57
N VAL A 510 3.29 15.63 -16.88
CA VAL A 510 2.66 14.67 -15.96
C VAL A 510 3.27 14.81 -14.57
N SER A 511 2.42 14.85 -13.55
CA SER A 511 2.80 15.01 -12.15
C SER A 511 2.35 13.81 -11.33
N PHE A 512 3.20 13.35 -10.41
CA PHE A 512 2.90 12.26 -9.49
C PHE A 512 3.19 12.69 -8.04
N PRO A 513 2.19 12.85 -7.19
CA PRO A 513 2.41 13.19 -5.80
C PRO A 513 2.98 11.97 -5.06
N TYR A 514 4.16 12.12 -4.45
CA TYR A 514 4.83 11.03 -3.77
C TYR A 514 5.68 11.47 -2.57
N ALA A 515 5.74 10.64 -1.54
CA ALA A 515 6.64 10.76 -0.41
C ALA A 515 7.50 9.50 -0.31
N PHE A 516 8.80 9.65 -0.47
CA PHE A 516 9.74 8.53 -0.34
C PHE A 516 9.75 8.04 1.12
N PRO A 517 9.44 6.76 1.39
CA PRO A 517 9.31 6.30 2.79
C PRO A 517 10.65 6.18 3.51
N GLU A 518 11.73 5.95 2.79
CA GLU A 518 13.06 5.66 3.33
C GLU A 518 14.16 6.39 2.56
N LYS A 519 15.29 6.58 3.22
CA LYS A 519 16.54 7.05 2.59
C LYS A 519 17.14 6.00 1.67
N GLY A 520 17.83 6.44 0.64
CA GLY A 520 18.57 5.59 -0.29
C GLY A 520 18.42 6.00 -1.74
N ASP A 521 18.92 5.16 -2.64
CA ASP A 521 18.84 5.37 -4.07
C ASP A 521 17.58 4.74 -4.64
N TYR A 522 16.90 5.47 -5.52
CA TYR A 522 15.67 5.05 -6.17
C TYR A 522 15.78 5.20 -7.68
N ARG A 523 15.10 4.31 -8.40
CA ARG A 523 14.81 4.45 -9.82
C ARG A 523 13.32 4.61 -10.02
N ILE A 524 12.96 5.58 -10.87
CA ILE A 524 11.58 5.91 -11.23
C ILE A 524 11.42 5.67 -12.72
N TRP A 525 10.41 4.88 -13.11
CA TRP A 525 10.00 4.76 -14.50
C TRP A 525 8.69 5.51 -14.68
N ILE A 526 8.65 6.40 -15.65
CA ILE A 526 7.42 7.07 -16.09
C ILE A 526 6.95 6.46 -17.40
N GLN A 527 5.65 6.42 -17.59
CA GLN A 527 4.99 5.92 -18.78
C GLN A 527 3.94 6.93 -19.22
N VAL A 528 4.07 7.43 -20.45
CA VAL A 528 3.15 8.39 -21.05
C VAL A 528 2.81 7.94 -22.47
N LYS A 529 1.68 8.41 -23.02
CA LYS A 529 1.29 8.12 -24.40
C LYS A 529 1.42 9.38 -25.23
N ILE A 530 2.19 9.30 -26.33
CA ILE A 530 2.45 10.40 -27.26
C ILE A 530 2.34 9.86 -28.69
N GLY A 531 1.50 10.48 -29.52
CA GLY A 531 1.32 10.08 -30.92
C GLY A 531 0.86 8.62 -31.06
N GLY A 532 -0.01 8.14 -30.17
CA GLY A 532 -0.53 6.78 -30.14
C GLY A 532 0.46 5.72 -29.63
N LYS A 533 1.65 6.11 -29.15
CA LYS A 533 2.68 5.20 -28.64
C LYS A 533 2.94 5.42 -27.16
N ILE A 534 3.18 4.32 -26.43
CA ILE A 534 3.61 4.40 -25.03
C ILE A 534 5.12 4.67 -25.03
N VAL A 535 5.52 5.75 -24.37
CA VAL A 535 6.90 6.18 -24.19
C VAL A 535 7.28 6.00 -22.73
N ASN A 536 8.38 5.30 -22.49
CA ASN A 536 8.91 5.09 -21.15
C ASN A 536 10.10 6.02 -20.91
N GLY A 537 10.18 6.60 -19.70
CA GLY A 537 11.33 7.32 -19.19
C GLY A 537 11.84 6.67 -17.91
N ALA A 538 13.16 6.70 -17.66
CA ALA A 538 13.74 6.23 -16.40
C ALA A 538 14.60 7.33 -15.78
N PHE A 539 14.51 7.48 -14.45
CA PHE A 539 15.19 8.52 -13.70
C PHE A 539 15.75 7.97 -12.40
N ASP A 540 16.97 8.38 -12.05
CA ASP A 540 17.62 8.00 -10.78
C ASP A 540 17.65 9.19 -9.82
N VAL A 541 17.40 8.93 -8.54
CA VAL A 541 17.41 9.93 -7.48
C VAL A 541 17.95 9.34 -6.17
N GLU A 542 18.72 10.16 -5.45
CA GLU A 542 19.16 9.89 -4.08
C GLU A 542 18.25 10.63 -3.11
N VAL A 543 17.78 9.91 -2.07
CA VAL A 543 16.92 10.42 -0.99
C VAL A 543 17.69 10.40 0.32
N GLU A 544 17.81 11.57 0.97
CA GLU A 544 18.55 11.79 2.23
C GLU A 544 17.72 11.49 3.49
#